data_5387a9ba8739de34cd48919ad6862f9e
#
_entry.id   5387a9ba8739de34cd48919ad6862f9e
#
_cell.length_a   1.000
_cell.length_b   1.000
_cell.length_c   1.000
_cell.angle_alpha   90.00
_cell.angle_beta   90.00
_cell.angle_gamma   90.00
#
_symmetry.space_group_name_H-M   'P 1'
#
loop_
_entity.id
_entity.type
_entity.pdbx_description
1 polymer ?
#
loop_
_entity_poly.entity_id
_entity_poly.type
_entity_poly.pdbx_seq_one_letter_code
_entity_poly.pdbx_strand_id
1 'polypeptide(L)'
;MKKYVYVAAALAYACFIFYLSSQSNPPNPIKVGMLIRFYLTLKNLGLEFLAYPFYFAVKNPDKFYHTLLYMGFGFALYPAVRSTINRYPPLMSIAIGTLYGISDEIHQMFVPYRTASMSDLMADVLGLTISQIVILIMMIIKRRIT
;
A
#
# COMPACT_ATOMS: atom_id res chain seq x y z
N MET A 1 -26.74 1.00 -4.29
CA MET A 1 -25.99 2.28 -4.20
C MET A 1 -24.59 2.12 -3.58
N LYS A 2 -24.41 1.61 -2.36
CA LYS A 2 -23.08 1.51 -1.70
C LYS A 2 -22.02 0.75 -2.52
N LYS A 3 -22.39 -0.33 -3.23
CA LYS A 3 -21.48 -1.14 -4.07
C LYS A 3 -20.77 -0.28 -5.13
N TYR A 4 -21.51 0.54 -5.87
CA TYR A 4 -20.93 1.36 -6.92
C TYR A 4 -19.99 2.45 -6.38
N VAL A 5 -20.28 2.98 -5.19
CA VAL A 5 -19.40 3.94 -4.51
C VAL A 5 -18.06 3.30 -4.15
N TYR A 6 -18.06 2.08 -3.62
CA TYR A 6 -16.82 1.38 -3.27
C TYR A 6 -15.98 1.04 -4.52
N VAL A 7 -16.65 0.57 -5.58
CA VAL A 7 -15.96 0.28 -6.85
C VAL A 7 -15.38 1.57 -7.45
N ALA A 8 -16.15 2.65 -7.46
CA ALA A 8 -15.68 3.95 -7.98
C ALA A 8 -14.47 4.47 -7.16
N ALA A 9 -14.50 4.32 -5.83
CA ALA A 9 -13.38 4.71 -4.98
C ALA A 9 -12.11 3.88 -5.27
N ALA A 10 -12.25 2.56 -5.45
CA ALA A 10 -11.13 1.69 -5.82
C ALA A 10 -10.55 2.04 -7.19
N LEU A 11 -11.40 2.31 -8.18
CA LEU A 11 -10.99 2.74 -9.51
C LEU A 11 -10.32 4.12 -9.49
N ALA A 12 -10.86 5.08 -8.74
CA ALA A 12 -10.24 6.39 -8.58
C ALA A 12 -8.85 6.28 -7.94
N TYR A 13 -8.69 5.38 -6.96
CA TYR A 13 -7.38 5.13 -6.35
C TYR A 13 -6.41 4.45 -7.35
N ALA A 14 -6.87 3.49 -8.14
CA ALA A 14 -6.07 2.90 -9.22
C ALA A 14 -5.63 3.96 -10.24
N CYS A 15 -6.52 4.85 -10.67
CA CYS A 15 -6.17 5.97 -11.55
C CYS A 15 -5.13 6.91 -10.90
N PHE A 16 -5.22 7.13 -9.60
CA PHE A 16 -4.23 7.92 -8.86
C PHE A 16 -2.86 7.27 -8.85
N ILE A 17 -2.77 5.95 -8.61
CA ILE A 17 -1.52 5.19 -8.74
C ILE A 17 -0.97 5.32 -10.15
N PHE A 18 -1.79 5.08 -11.18
CA PHE A 18 -1.40 5.19 -12.59
C PHE A 18 -0.85 6.58 -12.92
N TYR A 19 -1.49 7.64 -12.42
CA TYR A 19 -1.01 9.01 -12.60
C TYR A 19 0.38 9.21 -12.00
N LEU A 20 0.63 8.72 -10.77
CA LEU A 20 1.94 8.81 -10.13
C LEU A 20 2.99 7.96 -10.87
N SER A 21 2.60 6.77 -11.30
CA SER A 21 3.45 5.84 -12.04
C SER A 21 3.86 6.38 -13.43
N SER A 22 2.99 7.19 -14.04
CA SER A 22 3.26 7.83 -15.35
C SER A 22 4.28 8.99 -15.27
N GLN A 23 4.68 9.40 -14.07
CA GLN A 23 5.63 10.49 -13.91
C GLN A 23 7.06 9.98 -13.85
N SER A 24 7.96 10.61 -14.61
CA SER A 24 9.41 10.30 -14.60
C SER A 24 10.07 10.61 -13.25
N ASN A 25 9.52 11.57 -12.49
CA ASN A 25 9.96 11.94 -11.15
C ASN A 25 8.74 12.20 -10.27
N PRO A 26 8.07 11.17 -9.76
CA PRO A 26 6.88 11.34 -8.95
C PRO A 26 7.20 12.08 -7.64
N PRO A 27 6.29 12.93 -7.15
CA PRO A 27 6.48 13.62 -5.90
C PRO A 27 6.56 12.60 -4.76
N ASN A 28 7.68 12.58 -4.04
CA ASN A 28 7.80 11.76 -2.84
C ASN A 28 7.50 12.62 -1.60
N PRO A 29 6.31 12.48 -0.99
CA PRO A 29 5.94 13.26 0.18
C PRO A 29 6.70 12.86 1.44
N ILE A 30 7.43 11.74 1.39
CA ILE A 30 8.13 11.18 2.55
C ILE A 30 9.48 11.88 2.70
N LYS A 31 9.56 12.76 3.69
CA LYS A 31 10.82 13.41 4.04
C LYS A 31 11.68 12.43 4.85
N VAL A 32 12.79 12.00 4.28
CA VAL A 32 13.75 11.08 4.94
C VAL A 32 14.18 11.59 6.32
N GLY A 33 14.36 12.89 6.49
CA GLY A 33 14.67 13.50 7.78
C GLY A 33 13.60 13.27 8.87
N MET A 34 12.32 13.18 8.49
CA MET A 34 11.24 12.83 9.42
C MET A 34 11.34 11.35 9.84
N LEU A 35 11.60 10.46 8.90
CA LEU A 35 11.78 9.03 9.18
C LEU A 35 12.97 8.80 10.12
N ILE A 36 14.08 9.52 9.91
CA ILE A 36 15.27 9.46 10.80
C ILE A 36 14.90 9.89 12.21
N ARG A 37 14.14 10.98 12.36
CA ARG A 37 13.70 11.46 13.69
C ARG A 37 12.84 10.40 14.38
N PHE A 38 11.86 9.82 13.71
CA PHE A 38 11.04 8.75 14.28
C PHE A 38 11.87 7.54 14.69
N TYR A 39 12.78 7.10 13.81
CA TYR A 39 13.70 6.00 14.12
C TYR A 39 14.52 6.28 15.38
N LEU A 40 15.16 7.45 15.46
CA LEU A 40 16.00 7.79 16.61
C LEU A 40 15.19 7.95 17.89
N THR A 41 13.99 8.55 17.81
CA THR A 41 13.11 8.70 18.98
C THR A 41 12.72 7.33 19.56
N LEU A 42 12.25 6.40 18.70
CA LEU A 42 11.85 5.07 19.14
C LEU A 42 13.05 4.27 19.68
N LYS A 43 14.21 4.38 19.06
CA LYS A 43 15.45 3.74 19.52
C LYS A 43 15.86 4.26 20.90
N ASN A 44 15.84 5.58 21.10
CA ASN A 44 16.18 6.20 22.39
C ASN A 44 15.19 5.83 23.51
N LEU A 45 13.94 5.48 23.15
CA LEU A 45 12.94 4.96 24.10
C LEU A 45 13.07 3.45 24.38
N GLY A 46 14.08 2.78 23.82
CA GLY A 46 14.24 1.32 23.94
C GLY A 46 13.25 0.50 23.12
N LEU A 47 12.52 1.12 22.21
CA LEU A 47 11.50 0.49 21.36
C LEU A 47 12.08 0.09 19.99
N GLU A 48 13.21 -0.66 20.02
CA GLU A 48 13.96 -1.00 18.80
C GLU A 48 13.13 -1.79 17.79
N PHE A 49 12.25 -2.68 18.25
CA PHE A 49 11.35 -3.44 17.38
C PHE A 49 10.43 -2.53 16.57
N LEU A 50 9.88 -1.48 17.19
CA LEU A 50 9.04 -0.49 16.52
C LEU A 50 9.85 0.49 15.67
N ALA A 51 11.14 0.66 15.94
CA ALA A 51 12.04 1.51 15.17
C ALA A 51 12.47 0.87 13.83
N TYR A 52 12.51 -0.47 13.75
CA TYR A 52 13.03 -1.19 12.59
C TYR A 52 12.32 -0.85 11.25
N PRO A 53 10.98 -0.73 11.17
CA PRO A 53 10.31 -0.29 9.95
C PRO A 53 10.77 1.07 9.46
N PHE A 54 11.05 2.01 10.36
CA PHE A 54 11.54 3.35 10.01
C PHE A 54 13.00 3.31 9.54
N TYR A 55 13.83 2.44 10.10
CA TYR A 55 15.18 2.20 9.60
C TYR A 55 15.17 1.67 8.17
N PHE A 56 14.30 0.69 7.90
CA PHE A 56 14.10 0.17 6.56
C PHE A 56 13.61 1.25 5.59
N ALA A 57 12.66 2.09 6.02
CA ALA A 57 12.13 3.20 5.26
C ALA A 57 13.20 4.27 4.93
N VAL A 58 14.12 4.53 5.86
CA VAL A 58 15.26 5.44 5.62
C VAL A 58 16.22 4.89 4.58
N LYS A 59 16.49 3.58 4.61
CA LYS A 59 17.36 2.93 3.63
C LYS A 59 16.73 2.74 2.26
N ASN A 60 15.42 2.55 2.20
CA ASN A 60 14.67 2.24 0.98
C ASN A 60 13.40 3.09 0.92
N PRO A 61 13.52 4.43 0.76
CA PRO A 61 12.38 5.33 0.82
C PRO A 61 11.37 5.10 -0.31
N ASP A 62 11.82 4.68 -1.47
CA ASP A 62 11.00 4.26 -2.61
C ASP A 62 10.14 3.04 -2.28
N LYS A 63 10.72 1.98 -1.74
CA LYS A 63 10.00 0.77 -1.33
C LYS A 63 8.96 1.05 -0.24
N PHE A 64 9.33 1.90 0.70
CA PHE A 64 8.41 2.33 1.74
C PHE A 64 7.24 3.14 1.17
N TYR A 65 7.50 3.98 0.17
CA TYR A 65 6.47 4.71 -0.55
C TYR A 65 5.51 3.78 -1.28
N HIS A 66 6.02 2.79 -2.04
CA HIS A 66 5.22 1.75 -2.68
C HIS A 66 4.35 1.01 -1.67
N THR A 67 4.94 0.56 -0.55
CA THR A 67 4.19 -0.12 0.53
C THR A 67 3.03 0.73 1.05
N LEU A 68 3.23 2.01 1.33
CA LEU A 68 2.17 2.90 1.80
C LEU A 68 1.09 3.15 0.75
N LEU A 69 1.50 3.35 -0.51
CA LEU A 69 0.60 3.59 -1.62
C LEU A 69 -0.33 2.39 -1.83
N TYR A 70 0.24 1.18 -1.89
CA TYR A 70 -0.54 -0.04 -2.09
C TYR A 70 -1.29 -0.50 -0.83
N MET A 71 -0.84 -0.11 0.36
CA MET A 71 -1.64 -0.27 1.59
C MET A 71 -2.93 0.56 1.50
N GLY A 72 -2.87 1.81 1.06
CA GLY A 72 -4.05 2.64 0.77
C GLY A 72 -4.96 2.01 -0.28
N PHE A 73 -4.39 1.46 -1.35
CA PHE A 73 -5.13 0.76 -2.39
C PHE A 73 -5.86 -0.48 -1.84
N GLY A 74 -5.22 -1.27 -0.97
CA GLY A 74 -5.82 -2.41 -0.33
C GLY A 74 -7.03 -2.05 0.55
N PHE A 75 -7.00 -0.90 1.24
CA PHE A 75 -8.16 -0.37 1.97
C PHE A 75 -9.31 0.02 1.03
N ALA A 76 -9.03 0.53 -0.15
CA ALA A 76 -10.04 0.86 -1.16
C ALA A 76 -10.60 -0.41 -1.85
N LEU A 77 -9.75 -1.40 -2.12
CA LEU A 77 -10.15 -2.66 -2.77
C LEU A 77 -11.05 -3.52 -1.91
N TYR A 78 -10.78 -3.62 -0.62
CA TYR A 78 -11.53 -4.53 0.27
C TYR A 78 -13.05 -4.31 0.25
N PRO A 79 -13.60 -3.10 0.47
CA PRO A 79 -15.04 -2.88 0.42
C PRO A 79 -15.61 -3.08 -0.99
N ALA A 80 -14.87 -2.77 -2.05
CA ALA A 80 -15.27 -3.02 -3.41
C ALA A 80 -15.42 -4.51 -3.69
N VAL A 81 -14.40 -5.32 -3.37
CA VAL A 81 -14.40 -6.77 -3.53
C VAL A 81 -15.47 -7.42 -2.66
N ARG A 82 -15.57 -7.05 -1.39
CA ARG A 82 -16.58 -7.58 -0.47
C ARG A 82 -18.01 -7.34 -0.96
N SER A 83 -18.26 -6.18 -1.55
CA SER A 83 -19.61 -5.83 -2.05
C SER A 83 -19.94 -6.43 -3.42
N THR A 84 -18.95 -6.93 -4.17
CA THR A 84 -19.13 -7.46 -5.53
C THR A 84 -18.98 -8.97 -5.60
N ILE A 85 -17.89 -9.52 -5.08
CA ILE A 85 -17.53 -10.93 -5.17
C ILE A 85 -17.92 -11.68 -3.90
N ASN A 86 -17.76 -11.06 -2.74
CA ASN A 86 -18.04 -11.58 -1.38
C ASN A 86 -17.43 -12.97 -1.07
N ARG A 87 -16.51 -13.46 -1.88
CA ARG A 87 -15.80 -14.73 -1.65
C ARG A 87 -14.35 -14.41 -1.30
N TYR A 88 -13.92 -14.80 -0.10
CA TYR A 88 -12.55 -14.54 0.40
C TYR A 88 -12.05 -13.09 0.15
N PRO A 89 -12.80 -12.04 0.59
CA PRO A 89 -12.50 -10.66 0.20
C PRO A 89 -11.06 -10.22 0.46
N PRO A 90 -10.40 -10.58 1.58
CA PRO A 90 -9.00 -10.20 1.79
C PRO A 90 -8.07 -10.79 0.73
N LEU A 91 -8.20 -12.11 0.45
CA LEU A 91 -7.36 -12.79 -0.53
C LEU A 91 -7.59 -12.24 -1.96
N MET A 92 -8.85 -12.03 -2.32
CA MET A 92 -9.20 -11.44 -3.62
C MET A 92 -8.68 -10.01 -3.75
N SER A 93 -8.70 -9.21 -2.69
CA SER A 93 -8.14 -7.86 -2.70
C SER A 93 -6.63 -7.88 -2.91
N ILE A 94 -5.91 -8.79 -2.25
CA ILE A 94 -4.46 -8.98 -2.48
C ILE A 94 -4.21 -9.41 -3.93
N ALA A 95 -4.94 -10.41 -4.44
CA ALA A 95 -4.75 -10.92 -5.78
C ALA A 95 -4.99 -9.86 -6.86
N ILE A 96 -6.11 -9.12 -6.78
CA ILE A 96 -6.44 -8.04 -7.72
C ILE A 96 -5.41 -6.91 -7.62
N GLY A 97 -5.04 -6.50 -6.40
CA GLY A 97 -4.04 -5.46 -6.18
C GLY A 97 -2.66 -5.86 -6.71
N THR A 98 -2.25 -7.14 -6.54
CA THR A 98 -0.99 -7.66 -7.08
C THR A 98 -1.00 -7.68 -8.61
N LEU A 99 -2.09 -8.11 -9.24
CA LEU A 99 -2.22 -8.06 -10.70
C LEU A 99 -2.14 -6.62 -11.21
N TYR A 100 -2.73 -5.68 -10.48
CA TYR A 100 -2.59 -4.26 -10.79
C TYR A 100 -1.14 -3.80 -10.63
N GLY A 101 -0.44 -4.18 -9.56
CA GLY A 101 0.98 -3.88 -9.34
C GLY A 101 1.87 -4.41 -10.46
N ILE A 102 1.63 -5.63 -10.95
CA ILE A 102 2.34 -6.17 -12.11
C ILE A 102 2.12 -5.30 -13.35
N SER A 103 0.87 -4.87 -13.60
CA SER A 103 0.58 -3.99 -14.73
C SER A 103 1.23 -2.60 -14.58
N ASP A 104 1.34 -2.12 -13.35
CA ASP A 104 1.99 -0.86 -13.02
C ASP A 104 3.51 -0.93 -13.28
N GLU A 105 4.18 -1.99 -12.85
CA GLU A 105 5.59 -2.22 -13.13
C GLU A 105 5.87 -2.34 -14.64
N ILE A 106 5.00 -3.05 -15.39
CA ILE A 106 5.10 -3.11 -16.85
C ILE A 106 4.93 -1.72 -17.46
N HIS A 107 3.96 -0.92 -16.98
CA HIS A 107 3.76 0.45 -17.45
C HIS A 107 5.00 1.32 -17.20
N GLN A 108 5.63 1.21 -16.06
CA GLN A 108 6.83 1.98 -15.69
C GLN A 108 8.00 1.72 -16.64
N MET A 109 8.09 0.55 -17.27
CA MET A 109 9.13 0.27 -18.31
C MET A 109 9.04 1.22 -19.51
N PHE A 110 7.88 1.81 -19.78
CA PHE A 110 7.66 2.72 -20.90
C PHE A 110 7.78 4.21 -20.47
N VAL A 111 8.00 4.48 -19.19
CA VAL A 111 8.15 5.84 -18.66
C VAL A 111 9.63 6.20 -18.59
N PRO A 112 10.06 7.34 -19.17
CA PRO A 112 11.46 7.75 -19.12
C PRO A 112 12.01 7.80 -17.70
N TYR A 113 13.23 7.31 -17.50
CA TYR A 113 13.94 7.26 -16.22
C TYR A 113 13.30 6.37 -15.15
N ARG A 114 12.34 5.51 -15.53
CA ARG A 114 11.76 4.49 -14.66
C ARG A 114 12.19 3.11 -15.12
N THR A 115 12.25 2.17 -14.18
CA THR A 115 12.56 0.76 -14.44
C THR A 115 11.64 -0.13 -13.63
N ALA A 116 11.12 -1.19 -14.25
CA ALA A 116 10.37 -2.20 -13.50
C ALA A 116 11.28 -2.89 -12.47
N SER A 117 10.76 -3.09 -11.28
CA SER A 117 11.50 -3.68 -10.17
C SER A 117 10.68 -4.73 -9.43
N MET A 118 11.18 -5.95 -9.40
CA MET A 118 10.56 -7.02 -8.58
C MET A 118 10.48 -6.61 -7.09
N SER A 119 11.44 -5.81 -6.60
CA SER A 119 11.41 -5.34 -5.22
C SER A 119 10.32 -4.30 -4.97
N ASP A 120 9.90 -3.54 -5.99
CA ASP A 120 8.78 -2.62 -5.88
C ASP A 120 7.46 -3.40 -5.86
N LEU A 121 7.32 -4.40 -6.73
CA LEU A 121 6.19 -5.32 -6.67
C LEU A 121 6.07 -6.03 -5.31
N MET A 122 7.19 -6.45 -4.71
CA MET A 122 7.17 -7.05 -3.37
C MET A 122 6.72 -6.04 -2.31
N ALA A 123 7.11 -4.77 -2.42
CA ALA A 123 6.65 -3.70 -1.55
C ALA A 123 5.15 -3.44 -1.69
N ASP A 124 4.62 -3.49 -2.92
CA ASP A 124 3.19 -3.38 -3.22
C ASP A 124 2.39 -4.50 -2.57
N VAL A 125 2.83 -5.75 -2.76
CA VAL A 125 2.19 -6.93 -2.13
C VAL A 125 2.24 -6.84 -0.60
N LEU A 126 3.34 -6.36 -0.04
CA LEU A 126 3.45 -6.12 1.40
C LEU A 126 2.41 -5.10 1.88
N GLY A 127 2.27 -3.98 1.18
CA GLY A 127 1.28 -2.95 1.50
C GLY A 127 -0.16 -3.48 1.45
N LEU A 128 -0.50 -4.21 0.38
CA LEU A 128 -1.79 -4.89 0.24
C LEU A 128 -2.05 -5.85 1.40
N THR A 129 -1.06 -6.66 1.77
CA THR A 129 -1.17 -7.64 2.84
C THR A 129 -1.39 -6.98 4.20
N ILE A 130 -0.61 -5.94 4.52
CA ILE A 130 -0.75 -5.16 5.76
C ILE A 130 -2.17 -4.59 5.86
N SER A 131 -2.71 -4.00 4.80
CA SER A 131 -4.06 -3.45 4.80
C SER A 131 -5.13 -4.51 5.14
N GLN A 132 -5.00 -5.72 4.59
CA GLN A 132 -5.95 -6.81 4.89
C GLN A 132 -5.84 -7.30 6.33
N ILE A 133 -4.61 -7.40 6.87
CA ILE A 133 -4.39 -7.76 8.28
C ILE A 133 -5.04 -6.71 9.19
N VAL A 134 -4.84 -5.43 8.93
CA VAL A 134 -5.45 -4.34 9.71
C VAL A 134 -6.98 -4.42 9.67
N ILE A 135 -7.56 -4.62 8.48
CA ILE A 135 -9.02 -4.79 8.33
C ILE A 135 -9.54 -5.97 9.14
N LEU A 136 -8.86 -7.12 9.08
CA LEU A 136 -9.26 -8.31 9.83
C LEU A 136 -9.19 -8.08 11.33
N ILE A 137 -8.13 -7.45 11.83
CA ILE A 137 -7.99 -7.08 13.24
C ILE A 137 -9.13 -6.15 13.67
N MET A 138 -9.43 -5.11 12.91
CA MET A 138 -10.53 -4.18 13.19
C MET A 138 -11.88 -4.90 13.23
N MET A 139 -12.11 -5.87 12.34
CA MET A 139 -13.34 -6.66 12.34
C MET A 139 -13.47 -7.56 13.58
N ILE A 140 -12.37 -8.16 14.03
CA ILE A 140 -12.35 -8.99 15.25
C ILE A 140 -12.64 -8.14 16.48
N ILE A 141 -11.97 -6.98 16.60
CA ILE A 141 -12.20 -6.05 17.71
C ILE A 141 -13.67 -5.61 17.75
N LYS A 142 -14.21 -5.20 16.60
CA LYS A 142 -15.61 -4.78 16.52
C LYS A 142 -16.59 -5.86 16.97
N ARG A 143 -16.36 -7.13 16.59
CA ARG A 143 -17.21 -8.26 17.00
C ARG A 143 -17.17 -8.55 18.50
N ARG A 144 -16.11 -8.15 19.22
CA ARG A 144 -15.99 -8.37 20.67
C ARG A 144 -16.64 -7.27 21.49
N ILE A 145 -16.88 -6.09 20.88
CA ILE A 145 -17.44 -4.92 21.56
C ILE A 145 -18.97 -4.83 21.35
N THR A 146 -19.49 -5.51 20.30
CA THR A 146 -20.94 -5.55 19.97
C THR A 146 -21.55 -6.85 20.42
#